data_5f52ea1101511db45a4f9989725fbe61
#
_entry.id   5f52ea1101511db45a4f9989725fbe61
#
_cell.length_a   1.000
_cell.length_b   1.000
_cell.length_c   1.000
_cell.angle_alpha   90.00
_cell.angle_beta   90.00
_cell.angle_gamma   90.00
#
_symmetry.space_group_name_H-M   'P 1'
#
loop_
_entity.id
_entity.type
_entity.pdbx_description
1 polymer ?
#
loop_
_entity_poly.entity_id
_entity_poly.type
_entity_poly.pdbx_seq_one_letter_code
_entity_poly.pdbx_strand_id
1 'polypeptide(L)'
;MDTAIRAVLDAYEARARQENERIAHLPFEQAYELRDELLICVGPDTGRLIEILARSLGAKSILELGTSYGYSTVWLAAAARATGGHVVSLELAPHKVVYAREQLVRAGLGDRVEFVVGDALDILRERVGPWDFVLIDLWKDLYVPCFDLIRPRLSPGAILVADNMLYPEAVRPQAEAYRAHVRASSGMRSVLVPVGSGIEISRFAGEWTPAGDKGDSKG
;
A
#
# COMPACT_ATOMS: atom_id res chain seq x y z
N MET A 1 20.63 3.14 1.93
CA MET A 1 19.74 3.61 0.84
C MET A 1 20.61 4.31 -0.19
N ASP A 2 20.41 4.03 -1.45
CA ASP A 2 21.11 4.61 -2.60
C ASP A 2 20.93 6.12 -2.67
N THR A 3 21.96 6.86 -3.12
CA THR A 3 21.94 8.33 -3.19
C THR A 3 20.85 8.86 -4.12
N ALA A 4 20.60 8.19 -5.25
CA ALA A 4 19.57 8.60 -6.21
C ALA A 4 18.15 8.44 -5.61
N ILE A 5 17.90 7.34 -4.91
CA ILE A 5 16.63 7.12 -4.19
C ILE A 5 16.45 8.19 -3.12
N ARG A 6 17.49 8.47 -2.32
CA ARG A 6 17.41 9.50 -1.28
C ARG A 6 17.09 10.86 -1.85
N ALA A 7 17.75 11.27 -2.93
CA ALA A 7 17.51 12.57 -3.57
C ALA A 7 16.05 12.71 -4.06
N VAL A 8 15.47 11.63 -4.62
CA VAL A 8 14.08 11.63 -5.06
C VAL A 8 13.12 11.74 -3.87
N LEU A 9 13.35 10.97 -2.80
CA LEU A 9 12.52 11.04 -1.59
C LEU A 9 12.61 12.41 -0.91
N ASP A 10 13.80 13.00 -0.81
CA ASP A 10 14.00 14.33 -0.23
C ASP A 10 13.25 15.41 -1.04
N ALA A 11 13.20 15.29 -2.36
CA ALA A 11 12.42 16.18 -3.23
C ALA A 11 10.92 16.05 -2.99
N TYR A 12 10.41 14.82 -2.84
CA TYR A 12 9.01 14.57 -2.48
C TYR A 12 8.67 15.13 -1.10
N GLU A 13 9.53 14.93 -0.11
CA GLU A 13 9.31 15.41 1.25
C GLU A 13 9.36 16.95 1.32
N ALA A 14 10.21 17.60 0.51
CA ALA A 14 10.24 19.04 0.37
C ALA A 14 8.94 19.58 -0.26
N ARG A 15 8.46 18.94 -1.32
CA ARG A 15 7.16 19.26 -1.95
C ARG A 15 6.00 19.08 -0.97
N ALA A 16 5.95 17.98 -0.24
CA ALA A 16 4.90 17.70 0.74
C ALA A 16 4.86 18.77 1.84
N ARG A 17 6.03 19.22 2.35
CA ARG A 17 6.09 20.32 3.33
C ARG A 17 5.50 21.61 2.78
N GLN A 18 5.90 22.02 1.56
CA GLN A 18 5.39 23.23 0.91
C GLN A 18 3.88 23.16 0.68
N GLU A 19 3.38 22.01 0.22
CA GLU A 19 1.94 21.82 0.00
C GLU A 19 1.16 21.86 1.31
N ASN A 20 1.66 21.19 2.38
CA ASN A 20 1.04 21.23 3.70
C ASN A 20 0.98 22.64 4.28
N GLU A 21 2.06 23.43 4.14
CA GLU A 21 2.07 24.85 4.54
C GLU A 21 1.03 25.66 3.77
N ARG A 22 0.88 25.42 2.47
CA ARG A 22 -0.10 26.10 1.61
C ARG A 22 -1.54 25.84 2.04
N ILE A 23 -1.88 24.58 2.44
CA ILE A 23 -3.24 24.19 2.79
C ILE A 23 -3.54 24.29 4.30
N ALA A 24 -2.55 24.51 5.16
CA ALA A 24 -2.71 24.53 6.61
C ALA A 24 -3.73 25.55 7.14
N HIS A 25 -4.01 26.58 6.35
CA HIS A 25 -4.93 27.66 6.69
C HIS A 25 -6.29 27.53 5.99
N LEU A 26 -6.46 26.52 5.13
CA LEU A 26 -7.71 26.31 4.40
C LEU A 26 -8.70 25.52 5.23
N PRO A 27 -10.02 25.81 5.13
CA PRO A 27 -11.05 24.89 5.58
C PRO A 27 -10.88 23.52 4.95
N PHE A 28 -11.30 22.45 5.67
CA PHE A 28 -11.14 21.07 5.22
C PHE A 28 -11.71 20.83 3.82
N GLU A 29 -12.90 21.38 3.54
CA GLU A 29 -13.58 21.23 2.26
C GLU A 29 -12.72 21.81 1.10
N GLN A 30 -12.11 22.98 1.29
CA GLN A 30 -11.26 23.61 0.27
C GLN A 30 -9.95 22.85 0.09
N ALA A 31 -9.32 22.39 1.17
CA ALA A 31 -8.13 21.55 1.09
C ALA A 31 -8.45 20.21 0.39
N TYR A 32 -9.64 19.65 0.65
CA TYR A 32 -10.09 18.42 0.01
C TYR A 32 -10.36 18.58 -1.49
N GLU A 33 -10.84 19.72 -1.96
CA GLU A 33 -10.98 20.02 -3.39
C GLU A 33 -9.66 19.98 -4.14
N LEU A 34 -8.55 20.35 -3.47
CA LEU A 34 -7.20 20.34 -4.05
C LEU A 34 -6.52 18.96 -4.03
N ARG A 35 -7.14 17.94 -3.47
CA ARG A 35 -6.53 16.62 -3.22
C ARG A 35 -5.91 15.96 -4.45
N ASP A 36 -6.46 16.22 -5.64
CA ASP A 36 -5.95 15.64 -6.89
C ASP A 36 -4.67 16.33 -7.40
N GLU A 37 -4.39 17.54 -6.92
CA GLU A 37 -3.20 18.31 -7.24
C GLU A 37 -2.08 18.09 -6.20
N LEU A 38 -2.46 17.71 -4.97
CA LEU A 38 -1.55 17.54 -3.84
C LEU A 38 -0.90 16.16 -3.84
N LEU A 39 0.32 16.11 -3.34
CA LEU A 39 1.10 14.87 -3.21
C LEU A 39 0.40 13.86 -2.28
N ILE A 40 -0.15 14.31 -1.16
CA ILE A 40 -0.82 13.50 -0.12
C ILE A 40 -0.09 12.17 0.10
N CYS A 41 1.17 12.24 0.55
CA CYS A 41 2.00 11.06 0.71
C CYS A 41 1.87 10.44 2.12
N VAL A 42 2.12 9.14 2.22
CA VAL A 42 2.10 8.36 3.47
C VAL A 42 3.10 8.85 4.53
N GLY A 43 4.05 9.70 4.14
CA GLY A 43 5.11 10.23 5.00
C GLY A 43 6.31 9.27 5.18
N PRO A 44 7.44 9.82 5.70
CA PRO A 44 8.72 9.10 5.72
C PRO A 44 8.73 7.89 6.66
N ASP A 45 8.02 7.93 7.79
CA ASP A 45 8.02 6.81 8.74
C ASP A 45 7.18 5.64 8.24
N THR A 46 6.02 5.91 7.62
CA THR A 46 5.23 4.88 6.94
C THR A 46 6.01 4.30 5.75
N GLY A 47 6.65 5.17 4.93
CA GLY A 47 7.50 4.74 3.82
C GLY A 47 8.61 3.78 4.25
N ARG A 48 9.36 4.12 5.32
CA ARG A 48 10.38 3.23 5.90
C ARG A 48 9.81 1.92 6.40
N LEU A 49 8.64 1.97 7.05
CA LEU A 49 8.03 0.78 7.63
C LEU A 49 7.57 -0.20 6.54
N ILE A 50 6.92 0.27 5.47
CA ILE A 50 6.52 -0.61 4.36
C ILE A 50 7.74 -1.21 3.64
N GLU A 51 8.83 -0.44 3.48
CA GLU A 51 10.09 -0.94 2.91
C GLU A 51 10.70 -2.03 3.80
N ILE A 52 10.80 -1.80 5.11
CA ILE A 52 11.31 -2.79 6.08
C ILE A 52 10.47 -4.07 6.05
N LEU A 53 9.14 -3.96 6.07
CA LEU A 53 8.23 -5.11 6.07
C LEU A 53 8.36 -5.92 4.77
N ALA A 54 8.32 -5.26 3.61
CA ALA A 54 8.43 -5.91 2.31
C ALA A 54 9.78 -6.62 2.15
N ARG A 55 10.88 -5.99 2.58
CA ARG A 55 12.22 -6.60 2.55
C ARG A 55 12.37 -7.76 3.52
N SER A 56 11.89 -7.61 4.76
CA SER A 56 11.96 -8.67 5.77
C SER A 56 11.16 -9.91 5.37
N LEU A 57 10.05 -9.69 4.66
CA LEU A 57 9.27 -10.77 4.06
C LEU A 57 9.98 -11.43 2.87
N GLY A 58 10.93 -10.76 2.24
CA GLY A 58 11.52 -11.18 0.96
C GLY A 58 10.53 -11.09 -0.20
N ALA A 59 9.60 -10.13 -0.14
CA ALA A 59 8.50 -10.00 -1.08
C ALA A 59 8.98 -9.91 -2.53
N LYS A 60 8.43 -10.75 -3.41
CA LYS A 60 8.70 -10.81 -4.84
C LYS A 60 7.59 -10.18 -5.67
N SER A 61 6.35 -10.35 -5.23
CA SER A 61 5.15 -9.85 -5.89
C SER A 61 4.47 -8.82 -4.98
N ILE A 62 4.64 -7.55 -5.32
CA ILE A 62 4.14 -6.43 -4.53
C ILE A 62 3.02 -5.74 -5.30
N LEU A 63 1.89 -5.51 -4.63
CA LEU A 63 0.76 -4.76 -5.17
C LEU A 63 0.60 -3.44 -4.41
N GLU A 64 0.44 -2.36 -5.13
CA GLU A 64 0.10 -1.05 -4.58
C GLU A 64 -1.21 -0.56 -5.18
N LEU A 65 -2.16 -0.19 -4.32
CA LEU A 65 -3.42 0.42 -4.69
C LEU A 65 -3.40 1.89 -4.29
N GLY A 66 -3.32 2.78 -5.28
CA GLY A 66 -3.12 4.21 -5.10
C GLY A 66 -1.65 4.60 -5.25
N THR A 67 -1.19 4.71 -6.49
CA THR A 67 0.16 5.24 -6.81
C THR A 67 0.29 6.70 -6.41
N SER A 68 -0.78 7.49 -6.64
CA SER A 68 -0.71 8.95 -6.60
C SER A 68 0.50 9.45 -7.40
N TYR A 69 1.29 10.36 -6.87
CA TYR A 69 2.51 10.84 -7.51
C TYR A 69 3.73 9.92 -7.32
N GLY A 70 3.60 8.75 -6.63
CA GLY A 70 4.62 7.69 -6.59
C GLY A 70 5.55 7.71 -5.38
N TYR A 71 5.26 8.45 -4.30
CA TYR A 71 6.13 8.49 -3.12
C TYR A 71 6.28 7.11 -2.45
N SER A 72 5.19 6.45 -2.12
CA SER A 72 5.16 5.09 -1.57
C SER A 72 5.74 4.07 -2.54
N THR A 73 5.49 4.28 -3.84
CA THR A 73 6.01 3.43 -4.92
C THR A 73 7.54 3.40 -4.93
N VAL A 74 8.22 4.53 -4.62
CA VAL A 74 9.70 4.57 -4.51
C VAL A 74 10.20 3.64 -3.39
N TRP A 75 9.53 3.63 -2.23
CA TRP A 75 9.87 2.75 -1.11
C TRP A 75 9.66 1.27 -1.45
N LEU A 76 8.50 0.97 -2.06
CA LEU A 76 8.17 -0.40 -2.49
C LEU A 76 9.11 -0.90 -3.59
N ALA A 77 9.45 -0.06 -4.56
CA ALA A 77 10.39 -0.38 -5.62
C ALA A 77 11.82 -0.60 -5.10
N ALA A 78 12.23 0.17 -4.07
CA ALA A 78 13.51 -0.05 -3.38
C ALA A 78 13.53 -1.41 -2.67
N ALA A 79 12.42 -1.80 -2.03
CA ALA A 79 12.26 -3.13 -1.44
C ALA A 79 12.31 -4.22 -2.52
N ALA A 80 11.55 -4.06 -3.61
CA ALA A 80 11.51 -5.00 -4.74
C ALA A 80 12.90 -5.19 -5.36
N ARG A 81 13.68 -4.10 -5.55
CA ARG A 81 15.06 -4.21 -6.02
C ARG A 81 15.93 -5.06 -5.08
N ALA A 82 15.80 -4.85 -3.78
CA ALA A 82 16.60 -5.57 -2.79
C ALA A 82 16.23 -7.06 -2.70
N THR A 83 14.94 -7.39 -2.91
CA THR A 83 14.44 -8.78 -2.86
C THR A 83 14.51 -9.48 -4.22
N GLY A 84 14.76 -8.76 -5.32
CA GLY A 84 14.63 -9.27 -6.68
C GLY A 84 13.18 -9.45 -7.12
N GLY A 85 12.27 -8.68 -6.52
CA GLY A 85 10.84 -8.66 -6.81
C GLY A 85 10.42 -7.56 -7.80
N HIS A 86 9.12 -7.37 -7.91
CA HIS A 86 8.48 -6.39 -8.78
C HIS A 86 7.24 -5.79 -8.11
N VAL A 87 6.92 -4.54 -8.43
CA VAL A 87 5.75 -3.81 -7.95
C VAL A 87 4.76 -3.65 -9.11
N VAL A 88 3.49 -3.97 -8.85
CA VAL A 88 2.37 -3.54 -9.69
C VAL A 88 1.66 -2.44 -8.94
N SER A 89 1.61 -1.24 -9.52
CA SER A 89 1.04 -0.05 -8.89
C SER A 89 -0.13 0.47 -9.71
N LEU A 90 -1.31 0.59 -9.07
CA LEU A 90 -2.57 0.98 -9.70
C LEU A 90 -2.91 2.44 -9.40
N GLU A 91 -3.28 3.19 -10.43
CA GLU A 91 -3.68 4.59 -10.32
C GLU A 91 -4.78 4.93 -11.32
N LEU A 92 -5.78 5.68 -10.88
CA LEU A 92 -6.88 6.13 -11.73
C LEU A 92 -6.45 7.28 -12.65
N ALA A 93 -5.57 8.18 -12.18
CA ALA A 93 -5.19 9.42 -12.85
C ALA A 93 -3.94 9.26 -13.73
N PRO A 94 -4.04 9.26 -15.07
CA PRO A 94 -2.90 9.04 -15.96
C PRO A 94 -1.76 10.04 -15.76
N HIS A 95 -2.07 11.32 -15.47
CA HIS A 95 -1.05 12.35 -15.28
C HIS A 95 -0.18 12.11 -14.05
N LYS A 96 -0.74 11.53 -12.97
CA LYS A 96 0.02 11.15 -11.78
C LYS A 96 0.99 10.02 -12.09
N VAL A 97 0.57 9.03 -12.88
CA VAL A 97 1.43 7.92 -13.33
C VAL A 97 2.60 8.41 -14.18
N VAL A 98 2.39 9.39 -15.07
CA VAL A 98 3.48 9.98 -15.85
C VAL A 98 4.55 10.57 -14.92
N TYR A 99 4.14 11.38 -13.94
CA TYR A 99 5.05 11.95 -12.97
C TYR A 99 5.76 10.86 -12.13
N ALA A 100 5.00 9.91 -11.59
CA ALA A 100 5.56 8.80 -10.80
C ALA A 100 6.64 8.04 -11.59
N ARG A 101 6.36 7.70 -12.84
CA ARG A 101 7.31 7.01 -13.73
C ARG A 101 8.61 7.77 -13.89
N GLU A 102 8.55 9.09 -14.11
CA GLU A 102 9.75 9.93 -14.20
C GLU A 102 10.59 9.89 -12.92
N GLN A 103 9.94 9.95 -11.75
CA GLN A 103 10.64 9.89 -10.46
C GLN A 103 11.28 8.52 -10.23
N LEU A 104 10.58 7.43 -10.59
CA LEU A 104 11.14 6.08 -10.47
C LEU A 104 12.36 5.89 -11.39
N VAL A 105 12.34 6.45 -12.61
CA VAL A 105 13.51 6.46 -13.51
C VAL A 105 14.66 7.25 -12.89
N ARG A 106 14.42 8.44 -12.31
CA ARG A 106 15.44 9.24 -11.60
C ARG A 106 16.03 8.50 -10.42
N ALA A 107 15.22 7.72 -9.71
CA ALA A 107 15.66 6.89 -8.59
C ALA A 107 16.42 5.62 -9.04
N GLY A 108 16.51 5.33 -10.33
CA GLY A 108 17.09 4.09 -10.85
C GLY A 108 16.25 2.84 -10.54
N LEU A 109 14.93 3.00 -10.46
CA LEU A 109 13.97 1.95 -10.06
C LEU A 109 12.88 1.70 -11.12
N GLY A 110 12.97 2.34 -12.28
CA GLY A 110 11.93 2.27 -13.30
C GLY A 110 11.65 0.87 -13.85
N ASP A 111 12.65 -0.03 -13.80
CA ASP A 111 12.53 -1.43 -14.20
C ASP A 111 11.86 -2.33 -13.14
N ARG A 112 11.56 -1.79 -11.97
CA ARG A 112 10.97 -2.52 -10.83
C ARG A 112 9.49 -2.31 -10.68
N VAL A 113 8.86 -1.47 -11.51
CA VAL A 113 7.47 -1.07 -11.35
C VAL A 113 6.72 -1.18 -12.68
N GLU A 114 5.60 -1.89 -12.64
CA GLU A 114 4.55 -1.84 -13.65
C GLU A 114 3.46 -0.89 -13.15
N PHE A 115 3.24 0.21 -13.86
CA PHE A 115 2.11 1.10 -13.59
C PHE A 115 0.92 0.71 -14.46
N VAL A 116 -0.24 0.56 -13.82
CA VAL A 116 -1.51 0.24 -14.49
C VAL A 116 -2.51 1.35 -14.21
N VAL A 117 -2.95 2.01 -15.29
CA VAL A 117 -3.93 3.10 -15.22
C VAL A 117 -5.34 2.53 -15.36
N GLY A 118 -6.22 2.85 -14.42
CA GLY A 118 -7.63 2.47 -14.45
C GLY A 118 -8.26 2.29 -13.09
N ASP A 119 -9.52 1.90 -13.08
CA ASP A 119 -10.26 1.60 -11.85
C ASP A 119 -9.67 0.36 -11.16
N ALA A 120 -9.38 0.48 -9.86
CA ALA A 120 -8.73 -0.59 -9.11
C ALA A 120 -9.56 -1.87 -9.04
N LEU A 121 -10.90 -1.75 -8.90
CA LEU A 121 -11.78 -2.91 -8.82
C LEU A 121 -11.84 -3.66 -10.16
N ASP A 122 -11.87 -2.94 -11.28
CA ASP A 122 -11.89 -3.56 -12.61
C ASP A 122 -10.56 -4.28 -12.89
N ILE A 123 -9.44 -3.62 -12.60
CA ILE A 123 -8.12 -4.23 -12.76
C ILE A 123 -7.96 -5.46 -11.86
N LEU A 124 -8.40 -5.37 -10.60
CA LEU A 124 -8.30 -6.50 -9.66
C LEU A 124 -9.18 -7.68 -10.02
N ARG A 125 -10.29 -7.51 -10.73
CA ARG A 125 -11.13 -8.64 -11.22
C ARG A 125 -10.37 -9.48 -12.25
N GLU A 126 -9.56 -8.85 -13.08
CA GLU A 126 -8.84 -9.49 -14.18
C GLU A 126 -7.45 -9.98 -13.78
N ARG A 127 -6.78 -9.28 -12.86
CA ARG A 127 -5.42 -9.62 -12.45
C ARG A 127 -5.37 -10.78 -11.46
N VAL A 128 -4.52 -11.74 -11.79
CA VAL A 128 -4.26 -12.91 -10.96
C VAL A 128 -2.95 -12.70 -10.18
N GLY A 129 -3.00 -12.88 -8.84
CA GLY A 129 -1.78 -12.92 -8.00
C GLY A 129 -0.89 -14.12 -8.33
N PRO A 130 -0.13 -14.65 -7.41
CA PRO A 130 -0.21 -14.35 -5.98
C PRO A 130 0.50 -13.07 -5.57
N TRP A 131 0.06 -12.47 -4.45
CA TRP A 131 0.67 -11.27 -3.88
C TRP A 131 1.31 -11.59 -2.53
N ASP A 132 2.57 -11.18 -2.37
CA ASP A 132 3.31 -11.35 -1.12
C ASP A 132 3.15 -10.14 -0.21
N PHE A 133 3.11 -8.95 -0.80
CA PHE A 133 2.95 -7.69 -0.07
C PHE A 133 1.93 -6.81 -0.79
N VAL A 134 1.04 -6.18 -0.03
CA VAL A 134 0.02 -5.27 -0.57
C VAL A 134 0.00 -3.99 0.24
N LEU A 135 0.07 -2.84 -0.44
CA LEU A 135 -0.27 -1.53 0.13
C LEU A 135 -1.64 -1.10 -0.39
N ILE A 136 -2.54 -0.73 0.52
CA ILE A 136 -3.87 -0.18 0.22
C ILE A 136 -3.89 1.27 0.68
N ASP A 137 -3.84 2.20 -0.26
CA ASP A 137 -3.84 3.65 -0.01
C ASP A 137 -4.61 4.41 -1.11
N LEU A 138 -5.88 4.08 -1.25
CA LEU A 138 -6.83 4.72 -2.15
C LEU A 138 -8.04 5.28 -1.38
N TRP A 139 -9.18 5.53 -2.04
CA TRP A 139 -10.39 6.01 -1.38
C TRP A 139 -10.95 4.96 -0.43
N LYS A 140 -11.35 5.39 0.78
CA LYS A 140 -11.66 4.47 1.90
C LYS A 140 -12.89 3.57 1.68
N ASP A 141 -13.82 4.01 0.84
CA ASP A 141 -14.97 3.21 0.39
C ASP A 141 -14.57 2.00 -0.47
N LEU A 142 -13.39 2.05 -1.09
CA LEU A 142 -12.84 0.96 -1.91
C LEU A 142 -12.03 -0.07 -1.10
N TYR A 143 -11.70 0.20 0.18
CA TYR A 143 -10.82 -0.68 0.95
C TYR A 143 -11.37 -2.09 1.14
N VAL A 144 -12.62 -2.21 1.57
CA VAL A 144 -13.28 -3.52 1.74
C VAL A 144 -13.46 -4.23 0.39
N PRO A 145 -14.03 -3.60 -0.66
CA PRO A 145 -14.14 -4.25 -1.97
C PRO A 145 -12.80 -4.70 -2.56
N CYS A 146 -11.74 -3.88 -2.45
CA CYS A 146 -10.42 -4.27 -2.91
C CYS A 146 -9.85 -5.44 -2.10
N PHE A 147 -9.99 -5.41 -0.77
CA PHE A 147 -9.55 -6.51 0.08
C PHE A 147 -10.20 -7.83 -0.30
N ASP A 148 -11.51 -7.84 -0.55
CA ASP A 148 -12.24 -9.05 -0.93
C ASP A 148 -11.76 -9.65 -2.26
N LEU A 149 -11.36 -8.81 -3.21
CA LEU A 149 -10.77 -9.23 -4.48
C LEU A 149 -9.32 -9.72 -4.32
N ILE A 150 -8.55 -9.14 -3.40
CA ILE A 150 -7.13 -9.46 -3.19
C ILE A 150 -6.96 -10.70 -2.32
N ARG A 151 -7.76 -10.85 -1.26
CA ARG A 151 -7.60 -11.90 -0.25
C ARG A 151 -7.46 -13.32 -0.84
N PRO A 152 -8.26 -13.77 -1.83
CA PRO A 152 -8.11 -15.09 -2.44
C PRO A 152 -6.80 -15.29 -3.21
N ARG A 153 -6.06 -14.21 -3.44
CA ARG A 153 -4.83 -14.16 -4.26
C ARG A 153 -3.59 -13.83 -3.44
N LEU A 154 -3.71 -13.92 -2.12
CA LEU A 154 -2.57 -13.73 -1.22
C LEU A 154 -1.74 -15.00 -1.11
N SER A 155 -0.42 -14.84 -1.15
CA SER A 155 0.51 -15.91 -0.77
C SER A 155 0.38 -16.23 0.71
N PRO A 156 0.54 -17.49 1.13
CA PRO A 156 0.68 -17.80 2.56
C PRO A 156 1.82 -16.97 3.18
N GLY A 157 1.51 -16.28 4.26
CA GLY A 157 2.44 -15.36 4.93
C GLY A 157 2.43 -13.92 4.39
N ALA A 158 1.65 -13.61 3.36
CA ALA A 158 1.54 -12.27 2.81
C ALA A 158 1.22 -11.21 3.87
N ILE A 159 1.76 -10.01 3.66
CA ILE A 159 1.49 -8.83 4.50
C ILE A 159 0.70 -7.81 3.69
N LEU A 160 -0.38 -7.31 4.29
CA LEU A 160 -1.14 -6.17 3.79
C LEU A 160 -0.95 -4.99 4.75
N VAL A 161 -0.73 -3.81 4.19
CA VAL A 161 -0.67 -2.54 4.92
C VAL A 161 -1.76 -1.64 4.36
N ALA A 162 -2.64 -1.14 5.22
CA ALA A 162 -3.66 -0.17 4.85
C ALA A 162 -3.40 1.15 5.59
N ASP A 163 -3.29 2.27 4.85
CA ASP A 163 -2.99 3.58 5.41
C ASP A 163 -4.24 4.36 5.83
N ASN A 164 -4.05 5.49 6.52
CA ASN A 164 -5.08 6.40 7.01
C ASN A 164 -6.13 5.75 7.92
N MET A 165 -5.71 4.91 8.83
CA MET A 165 -6.61 4.25 9.77
C MET A 165 -7.05 5.15 10.93
N LEU A 166 -6.33 6.24 11.21
CA LEU A 166 -6.59 7.20 12.28
C LEU A 166 -6.91 8.61 11.77
N TYR A 167 -6.32 9.02 10.65
CA TYR A 167 -6.44 10.35 10.08
C TYR A 167 -6.65 10.28 8.56
N PRO A 168 -7.41 11.25 8.00
CA PRO A 168 -8.20 12.27 8.67
C PRO A 168 -9.42 11.68 9.41
N GLU A 169 -9.93 12.40 10.42
CA GLU A 169 -11.05 11.89 11.25
C GLU A 169 -12.33 11.62 10.44
N ALA A 170 -12.54 12.37 9.38
CA ALA A 170 -13.69 12.22 8.48
C ALA A 170 -13.82 10.82 7.84
N VAL A 171 -12.71 10.09 7.66
CA VAL A 171 -12.71 8.74 7.06
C VAL A 171 -12.65 7.62 8.09
N ARG A 172 -12.64 7.94 9.40
CA ARG A 172 -12.55 6.95 10.48
C ARG A 172 -13.62 5.86 10.42
N PRO A 173 -14.91 6.16 10.14
CA PRO A 173 -15.93 5.11 10.06
C PRO A 173 -15.61 4.04 9.01
N GLN A 174 -15.13 4.44 7.83
CA GLN A 174 -14.75 3.51 6.76
C GLN A 174 -13.48 2.72 7.14
N ALA A 175 -12.50 3.37 7.80
CA ALA A 175 -11.31 2.71 8.30
C ALA A 175 -11.64 1.65 9.38
N GLU A 176 -12.55 1.96 10.29
CA GLU A 176 -13.04 1.01 11.31
C GLU A 176 -13.80 -0.17 10.67
N ALA A 177 -14.64 0.09 9.67
CA ALA A 177 -15.34 -0.96 8.92
C ALA A 177 -14.34 -1.89 8.22
N TYR A 178 -13.32 -1.35 7.55
CA TYR A 178 -12.25 -2.15 6.94
C TYR A 178 -11.52 -3.01 7.97
N ARG A 179 -11.08 -2.43 9.08
CA ARG A 179 -10.38 -3.14 10.15
C ARG A 179 -11.22 -4.28 10.73
N ALA A 180 -12.50 -4.02 11.00
CA ALA A 180 -13.43 -5.03 11.48
C ALA A 180 -13.58 -6.18 10.47
N HIS A 181 -13.73 -5.85 9.18
CA HIS A 181 -13.87 -6.82 8.09
C HIS A 181 -12.63 -7.71 7.94
N VAL A 182 -11.43 -7.12 7.91
CA VAL A 182 -10.17 -7.86 7.84
C VAL A 182 -10.00 -8.77 9.05
N ARG A 183 -10.27 -8.28 10.26
CA ARG A 183 -10.12 -9.05 11.52
C ARG A 183 -11.10 -10.21 11.63
N ALA A 184 -12.27 -10.09 11.01
CA ALA A 184 -13.26 -11.17 10.94
C ALA A 184 -12.95 -12.20 9.84
N SER A 185 -12.05 -11.89 8.93
CA SER A 185 -11.72 -12.74 7.78
C SER A 185 -10.82 -13.90 8.19
N SER A 186 -11.19 -15.11 7.80
CA SER A 186 -10.42 -16.33 8.11
C SER A 186 -8.99 -16.25 7.58
N GLY A 187 -8.04 -16.69 8.39
CA GLY A 187 -6.62 -16.69 8.07
C GLY A 187 -5.93 -15.32 8.20
N MET A 188 -6.66 -14.25 8.53
CA MET A 188 -6.08 -12.91 8.74
C MET A 188 -5.76 -12.67 10.21
N ARG A 189 -4.60 -12.06 10.46
CA ARG A 189 -4.23 -11.48 11.76
C ARG A 189 -3.80 -10.05 11.54
N SER A 190 -4.29 -9.12 12.34
CA SER A 190 -4.20 -7.70 12.06
C SER A 190 -3.96 -6.89 13.34
N VAL A 191 -3.19 -5.81 13.21
CA VAL A 191 -2.88 -4.86 14.28
C VAL A 191 -2.84 -3.44 13.74
N LEU A 192 -3.42 -2.51 14.49
CA LEU A 192 -3.29 -1.07 14.23
C LEU A 192 -1.99 -0.56 14.84
N VAL A 193 -1.20 0.13 14.05
CA VAL A 193 0.05 0.77 14.44
C VAL A 193 -0.07 2.29 14.22
N PRO A 194 0.16 3.12 15.26
CA PRO A 194 0.01 4.58 15.16
C PRO A 194 1.26 5.24 14.54
N VAL A 195 1.59 4.87 13.30
CA VAL A 195 2.65 5.48 12.50
C VAL A 195 2.00 6.28 11.37
N GLY A 196 2.50 7.49 11.11
CA GLY A 196 1.90 8.39 10.12
C GLY A 196 0.44 8.69 10.42
N SER A 197 -0.43 8.48 9.46
CA SER A 197 -1.89 8.60 9.60
C SER A 197 -2.58 7.40 10.25
N GLY A 198 -1.80 6.49 10.86
CA GLY A 198 -2.25 5.21 11.37
C GLY A 198 -2.32 4.16 10.28
N ILE A 199 -1.72 3.00 10.51
CA ILE A 199 -1.71 1.89 9.55
C ILE A 199 -2.27 0.62 10.19
N GLU A 200 -3.07 -0.14 9.45
CA GLU A 200 -3.43 -1.51 9.81
C GLU A 200 -2.47 -2.45 9.09
N ILE A 201 -1.67 -3.19 9.87
CA ILE A 201 -0.80 -4.23 9.33
C ILE A 201 -1.51 -5.57 9.53
N SER A 202 -1.73 -6.28 8.44
CA SER A 202 -2.42 -7.56 8.43
C SER A 202 -1.54 -8.62 7.80
N ARG A 203 -1.50 -9.81 8.42
CA ARG A 203 -0.79 -10.98 7.89
C ARG A 203 -1.78 -12.07 7.53
N PHE A 204 -1.65 -12.60 6.32
CA PHE A 204 -2.39 -13.78 5.88
C PHE A 204 -1.60 -15.05 6.27
N ALA A 205 -2.13 -15.82 7.21
CA ALA A 205 -1.50 -17.06 7.66
C ALA A 205 -1.77 -18.26 6.72
N GLY A 206 -2.65 -18.10 5.71
CA GLY A 206 -3.28 -19.20 5.01
C GLY A 206 -4.40 -19.82 5.85
N GLU A 207 -5.09 -20.80 5.33
CA GLU A 207 -5.92 -21.65 6.16
C GLU A 207 -4.97 -22.44 7.08
N TRP A 208 -5.05 -22.18 8.39
CA TRP A 208 -4.38 -23.02 9.37
C TRP A 208 -5.12 -24.37 9.40
N THR A 209 -4.67 -25.32 8.63
CA THR A 209 -4.97 -26.73 8.87
C THR A 209 -4.08 -27.16 10.03
N PRO A 210 -4.64 -27.59 11.19
CA PRO A 210 -3.83 -28.18 12.24
C PRO A 210 -3.06 -29.35 11.63
N ALA A 211 -1.75 -29.34 11.80
CA ALA A 211 -0.93 -30.48 11.38
C ALA A 211 -1.48 -31.72 12.08
N GLY A 212 -2.18 -32.57 11.30
CA GLY A 212 -2.43 -33.99 11.55
C GLY A 212 -2.90 -34.36 12.94
N ASP A 213 -4.21 -34.43 13.16
CA ASP A 213 -4.75 -35.60 13.84
C ASP A 213 -4.68 -36.77 12.83
N LYS A 214 -3.51 -37.39 12.77
CA LYS A 214 -3.43 -38.76 12.21
C LYS A 214 -4.13 -39.66 13.21
N GLY A 215 -5.42 -39.81 13.02
CA GLY A 215 -6.16 -40.84 13.70
C GLY A 215 -5.39 -42.16 13.61
N ASP A 216 -4.84 -42.62 14.72
CA ASP A 216 -4.40 -43.97 14.93
C ASP A 216 -5.61 -44.89 14.73
N SER A 217 -5.83 -45.29 13.49
CA SER A 217 -6.68 -46.47 13.21
C SER A 217 -5.84 -47.70 13.50
N LYS A 218 -5.73 -48.05 14.77
CA LYS A 218 -5.51 -49.45 15.18
C LYS A 218 -6.87 -50.12 15.25
N GLY A 219 -7.10 -51.02 14.34
CA GLY A 219 -8.12 -52.03 14.31
C GLY A 219 -7.59 -53.23 13.55
#